data_05628b602812c059a27d3fa32aabdd02
#
_entry.id   05628b602812c059a27d3fa32aabdd02
#
_cell.length_a   1.000
_cell.length_b   1.000
_cell.length_c   1.000
_cell.angle_alpha   90.00
_cell.angle_beta   90.00
_cell.angle_gamma   90.00
#
_symmetry.space_group_name_H-M   'P 1'
#
loop_
_entity.id
_entity.type
_entity.pdbx_description
1 polymer ?
#
loop_
_entity_poly.entity_id
_entity_poly.type
_entity_poly.pdbx_seq_one_letter_code
_entity_poly.pdbx_strand_id
1 'polypeptide(L)'
;MSEPVLRVEDLRVNYDDFIAVESASLSIEEGKIVSVVGLNGAGKSTLMNTIAGLNKPKSGKVFFMGKDITGLPAEKIATCGLSLVPQGGSIFNSMSVQDNLLMGSYPKNARPHARDALHHVYKLFPVLEEKKKSPAGTLSGGQRQMVAIGRALMTKPACLIFDEISLGLAPAVIKDIYRRIIEINATHHTSILLIEQDTQRALKASESFYVMFKGRVVMSGKSSEVDPEELKKAYFGM
;
A
#
# COMPACT_ATOMS: atom_id res chain seq x y z
N MET A 1 -7.15 24.55 1.58
CA MET A 1 -6.84 23.13 1.81
C MET A 1 -5.78 22.75 0.79
N SER A 2 -4.70 22.09 1.18
CA SER A 2 -3.66 21.61 0.27
C SER A 2 -4.26 20.53 -0.67
N GLU A 3 -3.76 20.48 -1.89
CA GLU A 3 -4.15 19.41 -2.83
C GLU A 3 -3.72 18.05 -2.30
N PRO A 4 -4.58 16.99 -2.34
CA PRO A 4 -4.22 15.67 -1.84
C PRO A 4 -3.08 15.06 -2.67
N VAL A 5 -2.19 14.31 -2.01
CA VAL A 5 -1.08 13.61 -2.69
C VAL A 5 -1.57 12.53 -3.65
N LEU A 6 -2.66 11.84 -3.29
CA LEU A 6 -3.36 10.88 -4.15
C LEU A 6 -4.84 11.21 -4.17
N ARG A 7 -5.44 11.28 -5.36
CA ARG A 7 -6.86 11.51 -5.56
C ARG A 7 -7.39 10.58 -6.66
N VAL A 8 -8.44 9.87 -6.33
CA VAL A 8 -9.15 8.96 -7.23
C VAL A 8 -10.56 9.47 -7.39
N GLU A 9 -11.02 9.61 -8.62
CA GLU A 9 -12.33 10.15 -8.98
C GLU A 9 -13.11 9.16 -9.84
N ASP A 10 -14.24 8.70 -9.34
CA ASP A 10 -15.25 7.85 -10.00
C ASP A 10 -14.64 6.69 -10.80
N LEU A 11 -13.60 6.05 -10.18
CA LEU A 11 -12.86 5.00 -10.84
C LEU A 11 -13.75 3.77 -11.08
N ARG A 12 -13.79 3.32 -12.33
CA ARG A 12 -14.48 2.10 -12.76
C ARG A 12 -13.49 1.14 -13.40
N VAL A 13 -13.54 -0.13 -12.98
CA VAL A 13 -12.65 -1.18 -13.51
C VAL A 13 -13.46 -2.41 -13.84
N ASN A 14 -13.29 -2.91 -15.05
CA ASN A 14 -13.90 -4.15 -15.51
C ASN A 14 -12.80 -5.16 -15.89
N TYR A 15 -13.10 -6.44 -15.69
CA TYR A 15 -12.40 -7.56 -16.31
C TYR A 15 -13.39 -8.21 -17.28
N ASP A 16 -13.21 -7.96 -18.55
CA ASP A 16 -14.18 -8.29 -19.59
C ASP A 16 -15.58 -7.75 -19.22
N ASP A 17 -16.57 -8.62 -19.05
CA ASP A 17 -17.94 -8.26 -18.67
C ASP A 17 -18.13 -8.13 -17.14
N PHE A 18 -17.14 -8.55 -16.34
CA PHE A 18 -17.24 -8.47 -14.87
C PHE A 18 -16.81 -7.10 -14.35
N ILE A 19 -17.72 -6.43 -13.65
CA ILE A 19 -17.45 -5.14 -13.00
C ILE A 19 -16.82 -5.40 -11.62
N ALA A 20 -15.52 -5.19 -11.51
CA ALA A 20 -14.78 -5.39 -10.26
C ALA A 20 -14.79 -4.13 -9.37
N VAL A 21 -14.73 -2.94 -9.98
CA VAL A 21 -14.94 -1.65 -9.32
C VAL A 21 -15.97 -0.89 -10.14
N GLU A 22 -17.09 -0.53 -9.52
CA GLU A 22 -18.17 0.16 -10.21
C GLU A 22 -18.04 1.67 -10.13
N SER A 23 -17.74 2.18 -8.92
CA SER A 23 -17.41 3.57 -8.68
C SER A 23 -16.63 3.67 -7.36
N ALA A 24 -15.41 4.17 -7.43
CA ALA A 24 -14.60 4.41 -6.25
C ALA A 24 -13.97 5.80 -6.34
N SER A 25 -14.21 6.61 -5.32
CA SER A 25 -13.55 7.90 -5.12
C SER A 25 -12.91 7.92 -3.74
N LEU A 26 -11.65 8.35 -3.67
CA LEU A 26 -10.92 8.51 -2.41
C LEU A 26 -9.81 9.57 -2.55
N SER A 27 -9.34 10.07 -1.43
CA SER A 27 -8.20 10.99 -1.40
C SER A 27 -7.29 10.69 -0.22
N ILE A 28 -6.00 10.99 -0.40
CA ILE A 28 -4.98 10.90 0.64
C ILE A 28 -4.24 12.23 0.69
N GLU A 29 -4.28 12.90 1.82
CA GLU A 29 -3.49 14.09 2.04
C GLU A 29 -2.02 13.73 2.33
N GLU A 30 -1.12 14.68 2.07
CA GLU A 30 0.31 14.49 2.30
C GLU A 30 0.59 14.11 3.76
N GLY A 31 1.41 13.08 3.96
CA GLY A 31 1.80 12.58 5.27
C GLY A 31 0.70 11.87 6.06
N LYS A 32 -0.45 11.56 5.45
CA LYS A 32 -1.55 10.86 6.12
C LYS A 32 -1.58 9.36 5.85
N ILE A 33 -2.08 8.62 6.84
CA ILE A 33 -2.40 7.20 6.70
C ILE A 33 -3.91 7.08 6.48
N VAL A 34 -4.29 6.48 5.37
CA VAL A 34 -5.69 6.23 5.00
C VAL A 34 -5.89 4.73 4.82
N SER A 35 -7.02 4.20 5.25
CA SER A 35 -7.33 2.78 5.05
C SER A 35 -8.52 2.58 4.11
N VAL A 36 -8.47 1.52 3.32
CA VAL A 36 -9.60 0.98 2.57
C VAL A 36 -9.91 -0.40 3.11
N VAL A 37 -11.09 -0.56 3.66
CA VAL A 37 -11.53 -1.81 4.27
C VAL A 37 -12.73 -2.40 3.54
N GLY A 38 -12.94 -3.70 3.65
CA GLY A 38 -14.06 -4.40 3.04
C GLY A 38 -13.83 -5.91 2.97
N LEU A 39 -14.86 -6.66 2.69
CA LEU A 39 -14.80 -8.12 2.54
C LEU A 39 -13.93 -8.54 1.35
N ASN A 40 -13.54 -9.82 1.33
CA ASN A 40 -12.92 -10.41 0.15
C ASN A 40 -13.89 -10.31 -1.04
N GLY A 41 -13.34 -9.93 -2.21
CA GLY A 41 -14.17 -9.69 -3.39
C GLY A 41 -14.85 -8.31 -3.45
N ALA A 42 -14.66 -7.43 -2.47
CA ALA A 42 -15.23 -6.07 -2.50
C ALA A 42 -14.63 -5.15 -3.57
N GLY A 43 -13.54 -5.56 -4.24
CA GLY A 43 -12.86 -4.76 -5.27
C GLY A 43 -11.60 -4.03 -4.79
N LYS A 44 -11.19 -4.19 -3.53
CA LYS A 44 -10.05 -3.48 -2.91
C LYS A 44 -8.73 -3.64 -3.70
N SER A 45 -8.31 -4.89 -3.95
CA SER A 45 -7.06 -5.17 -4.68
C SER A 45 -7.15 -4.72 -6.15
N THR A 46 -8.34 -4.76 -6.76
CA THR A 46 -8.55 -4.21 -8.10
C THR A 46 -8.38 -2.70 -8.13
N LEU A 47 -8.97 -1.98 -7.18
CA LEU A 47 -8.81 -0.54 -7.00
C LEU A 47 -7.32 -0.18 -6.86
N MET A 48 -6.64 -0.83 -5.93
CA MET A 48 -5.22 -0.61 -5.66
C MET A 48 -4.34 -0.91 -6.88
N ASN A 49 -4.54 -2.06 -7.54
CA ASN A 49 -3.78 -2.44 -8.74
C ASN A 49 -3.98 -1.43 -9.87
N THR A 50 -5.17 -0.83 -9.96
CA THR A 50 -5.45 0.21 -10.97
C THR A 50 -4.74 1.51 -10.62
N ILE A 51 -4.74 1.93 -9.34
CA ILE A 51 -3.96 3.09 -8.87
C ILE A 51 -2.47 2.89 -9.12
N ALA A 52 -1.95 1.67 -8.89
CA ALA A 52 -0.54 1.33 -9.11
C ALA A 52 -0.18 1.07 -10.59
N GLY A 53 -1.13 1.17 -11.53
CA GLY A 53 -0.89 1.00 -12.97
C GLY A 53 -0.73 -0.44 -13.45
N LEU A 54 -1.13 -1.42 -12.63
CA LEU A 54 -1.16 -2.84 -13.00
C LEU A 54 -2.42 -3.20 -13.79
N ASN A 55 -3.50 -2.42 -13.63
CA ASN A 55 -4.73 -2.54 -14.39
C ASN A 55 -5.07 -1.20 -15.02
N LYS A 56 -5.78 -1.22 -16.15
CA LYS A 56 -6.32 -0.01 -16.77
C LYS A 56 -7.76 0.23 -16.32
N PRO A 57 -8.13 1.45 -15.92
CA PRO A 57 -9.52 1.77 -15.61
C PRO A 57 -10.36 1.83 -16.90
N LYS A 58 -11.66 1.51 -16.79
CA LYS A 58 -12.66 1.73 -17.85
C LYS A 58 -13.05 3.21 -17.95
N SER A 59 -13.16 3.87 -16.80
CA SER A 59 -13.45 5.30 -16.67
C SER A 59 -12.98 5.81 -15.30
N GLY A 60 -13.11 7.12 -15.06
CA GLY A 60 -12.62 7.78 -13.87
C GLY A 60 -11.18 8.25 -14.02
N LYS A 61 -10.64 8.85 -12.97
CA LYS A 61 -9.30 9.43 -12.99
C LYS A 61 -8.52 9.15 -11.71
N VAL A 62 -7.20 9.09 -11.86
CA VAL A 62 -6.25 8.99 -10.75
C VAL A 62 -5.22 10.10 -10.88
N PHE A 63 -5.14 10.94 -9.85
CA PHE A 63 -4.16 12.01 -9.76
C PHE A 63 -3.17 11.71 -8.65
N PHE A 64 -1.90 11.91 -8.92
CA PHE A 64 -0.83 11.78 -7.95
C PHE A 64 0.06 13.02 -7.98
N MET A 65 0.19 13.73 -6.84
CA MET A 65 0.92 14.99 -6.72
C MET A 65 0.49 15.99 -7.80
N GLY A 66 -0.84 16.15 -7.98
CA GLY A 66 -1.45 17.05 -8.97
C GLY A 66 -1.36 16.59 -10.44
N LYS A 67 -0.70 15.47 -10.74
CA LYS A 67 -0.54 14.95 -12.11
C LYS A 67 -1.54 13.84 -12.39
N ASP A 68 -2.18 13.86 -13.54
CA ASP A 68 -3.01 12.76 -14.03
C ASP A 68 -2.11 11.56 -14.39
N ILE A 69 -2.25 10.47 -13.62
CA ILE A 69 -1.54 9.21 -13.82
C ILE A 69 -2.45 8.09 -14.35
N THR A 70 -3.66 8.42 -14.75
CA THR A 70 -4.70 7.46 -15.17
C THR A 70 -4.19 6.57 -16.29
N GLY A 71 -4.21 5.25 -16.05
CA GLY A 71 -3.79 4.25 -17.04
C GLY A 71 -2.31 4.26 -17.44
N LEU A 72 -1.47 5.02 -16.74
CA LEU A 72 -0.02 4.92 -16.90
C LEU A 72 0.45 3.53 -16.43
N PRO A 73 1.48 2.96 -17.08
CA PRO A 73 2.04 1.68 -16.65
C PRO A 73 2.79 1.81 -15.30
N ALA A 74 2.82 0.71 -14.54
CA ALA A 74 3.34 0.68 -13.16
C ALA A 74 4.77 1.21 -13.02
N GLU A 75 5.64 0.96 -14.00
CA GLU A 75 7.02 1.48 -13.97
C GLU A 75 7.09 3.01 -14.04
N LYS A 76 6.14 3.65 -14.75
CA LYS A 76 6.06 5.12 -14.77
C LYS A 76 5.51 5.66 -13.45
N ILE A 77 4.48 5.01 -12.90
CA ILE A 77 3.89 5.38 -11.62
C ILE A 77 4.93 5.26 -10.49
N ALA A 78 5.71 4.18 -10.48
CA ALA A 78 6.79 4.00 -9.52
C ALA A 78 7.85 5.12 -9.61
N THR A 79 8.18 5.59 -10.83
CA THR A 79 9.11 6.73 -11.00
C THR A 79 8.53 8.06 -10.55
N CYS A 80 7.20 8.19 -10.46
CA CYS A 80 6.55 9.37 -9.87
C CYS A 80 6.61 9.37 -8.34
N GLY A 81 6.98 8.25 -7.69
CA GLY A 81 7.11 8.16 -6.23
C GLY A 81 5.93 7.46 -5.53
N LEU A 82 5.10 6.73 -6.27
CA LEU A 82 4.07 5.85 -5.70
C LEU A 82 4.55 4.41 -5.77
N SER A 83 4.65 3.74 -4.63
CA SER A 83 5.13 2.35 -4.55
C SER A 83 4.11 1.44 -3.90
N LEU A 84 4.08 0.18 -4.36
CA LEU A 84 3.19 -0.86 -3.90
C LEU A 84 3.96 -1.96 -3.16
N VAL A 85 3.45 -2.33 -1.99
CA VAL A 85 3.85 -3.54 -1.25
C VAL A 85 2.72 -4.57 -1.42
N PRO A 86 2.91 -5.57 -2.29
CA PRO A 86 1.87 -6.55 -2.58
C PRO A 86 1.69 -7.54 -1.43
N GLN A 87 0.53 -8.16 -1.38
CA GLN A 87 0.19 -9.26 -0.49
C GLN A 87 1.25 -10.38 -0.55
N GLY A 88 1.61 -10.96 0.60
CA GLY A 88 2.55 -12.06 0.69
C GLY A 88 4.01 -11.73 0.35
N GLY A 89 4.33 -10.43 0.16
CA GLY A 89 5.69 -9.94 0.00
C GLY A 89 6.30 -10.06 -1.40
N SER A 90 5.88 -11.00 -2.24
CA SER A 90 6.35 -11.19 -3.64
C SER A 90 7.84 -10.90 -3.84
N ILE A 91 8.72 -11.63 -3.13
CA ILE A 91 10.18 -11.46 -3.19
C ILE A 91 10.83 -12.45 -4.15
N PHE A 92 12.06 -12.18 -4.56
CA PHE A 92 12.88 -13.08 -5.38
C PHE A 92 13.58 -14.09 -4.48
N ASN A 93 13.02 -15.29 -4.34
CA ASN A 93 13.46 -16.31 -3.36
C ASN A 93 14.92 -16.74 -3.51
N SER A 94 15.45 -16.83 -4.74
CA SER A 94 16.83 -17.23 -5.04
C SER A 94 17.86 -16.11 -4.86
N MET A 95 17.42 -14.87 -4.82
CA MET A 95 18.31 -13.71 -4.61
C MET A 95 18.59 -13.51 -3.11
N SER A 96 19.73 -12.89 -2.80
CA SER A 96 20.01 -12.48 -1.43
C SER A 96 19.00 -11.43 -0.93
N VAL A 97 18.88 -11.26 0.39
CA VAL A 97 18.09 -10.20 0.99
C VAL A 97 18.52 -8.83 0.47
N GLN A 98 19.84 -8.57 0.43
CA GLN A 98 20.38 -7.31 -0.06
C GLN A 98 20.05 -7.06 -1.53
N ASP A 99 20.17 -8.08 -2.39
CA ASP A 99 19.86 -7.90 -3.81
C ASP A 99 18.37 -7.65 -4.02
N ASN A 100 17.49 -8.34 -3.26
CA ASN A 100 16.06 -8.04 -3.25
C ASN A 100 15.78 -6.56 -2.92
N LEU A 101 16.45 -6.02 -1.91
CA LEU A 101 16.30 -4.61 -1.55
C LEU A 101 16.80 -3.70 -2.68
N LEU A 102 17.99 -3.97 -3.21
CA LEU A 102 18.60 -3.16 -4.28
C LEU A 102 17.76 -3.15 -5.56
N MET A 103 16.97 -4.20 -5.84
CA MET A 103 16.01 -4.18 -6.95
C MET A 103 15.00 -3.02 -6.83
N GLY A 104 14.68 -2.57 -5.62
CA GLY A 104 13.84 -1.39 -5.42
C GLY A 104 14.47 -0.09 -5.92
N SER A 105 15.79 -0.05 -6.07
CA SER A 105 16.51 1.12 -6.63
C SER A 105 16.66 1.06 -8.16
N TYR A 106 15.95 0.16 -8.85
CA TYR A 106 16.02 0.05 -10.31
C TYR A 106 15.61 1.35 -11.05
N PRO A 107 14.60 2.12 -10.62
CA PRO A 107 14.25 3.40 -11.23
C PRO A 107 15.45 4.37 -11.24
N LYS A 108 15.63 5.08 -12.37
CA LYS A 108 16.79 5.97 -12.55
C LYS A 108 16.94 7.03 -11.45
N ASN A 109 15.83 7.56 -10.96
CA ASN A 109 15.78 8.55 -9.88
C ASN A 109 16.12 7.97 -8.50
N ALA A 110 15.98 6.68 -8.28
CA ALA A 110 16.29 6.01 -7.01
C ALA A 110 17.77 5.60 -6.90
N ARG A 111 18.44 5.30 -8.03
CA ARG A 111 19.82 4.79 -8.07
C ARG A 111 20.85 5.64 -7.32
N PRO A 112 20.89 6.98 -7.45
CA PRO A 112 21.86 7.82 -6.74
C PRO A 112 21.75 7.72 -5.22
N HIS A 113 20.57 7.33 -4.71
CA HIS A 113 20.27 7.27 -3.29
C HIS A 113 20.23 5.84 -2.72
N ALA A 114 20.59 4.83 -3.53
CA ALA A 114 20.45 3.42 -3.16
C ALA A 114 21.20 3.06 -1.87
N ARG A 115 22.40 3.60 -1.66
CA ARG A 115 23.21 3.33 -0.45
C ARG A 115 22.54 3.87 0.81
N ASP A 116 22.07 5.10 0.77
CA ASP A 116 21.43 5.76 1.91
C ASP A 116 20.09 5.11 2.21
N ALA A 117 19.30 4.79 1.18
CA ALA A 117 18.03 4.07 1.32
C ALA A 117 18.24 2.68 1.93
N LEU A 118 19.27 1.95 1.49
CA LEU A 118 19.60 0.63 2.05
C LEU A 118 19.97 0.73 3.55
N HIS A 119 20.79 1.70 3.92
CA HIS A 119 21.12 1.95 5.32
C HIS A 119 19.89 2.26 6.16
N HIS A 120 18.96 3.05 5.63
CA HIS A 120 17.68 3.36 6.27
C HIS A 120 16.81 2.11 6.47
N VAL A 121 16.73 1.25 5.45
CA VAL A 121 15.98 -0.01 5.53
C VAL A 121 16.58 -0.93 6.59
N TYR A 122 17.90 -1.02 6.70
CA TYR A 122 18.56 -1.81 7.74
C TYR A 122 18.34 -1.25 9.14
N LYS A 123 18.33 0.08 9.29
CA LYS A 123 17.99 0.72 10.57
C LYS A 123 16.55 0.42 10.97
N LEU A 124 15.61 0.41 10.03
CA LEU A 124 14.21 0.08 10.26
C LEU A 124 14.01 -1.41 10.55
N PHE A 125 14.73 -2.29 9.84
CA PHE A 125 14.66 -3.76 9.96
C PHE A 125 16.06 -4.37 10.17
N PRO A 126 16.63 -4.33 11.39
CA PRO A 126 18.00 -4.81 11.65
C PRO A 126 18.21 -6.27 11.24
N VAL A 127 17.20 -7.12 11.40
CA VAL A 127 17.25 -8.54 10.99
C VAL A 127 17.57 -8.71 9.50
N LEU A 128 17.24 -7.75 8.65
CA LEU A 128 17.56 -7.80 7.22
C LEU A 128 19.04 -7.53 6.97
N GLU A 129 19.69 -6.71 7.79
CA GLU A 129 21.13 -6.51 7.72
C GLU A 129 21.90 -7.74 8.16
N GLU A 130 21.48 -8.36 9.28
CA GLU A 130 22.07 -9.62 9.78
C GLU A 130 22.02 -10.72 8.71
N LYS A 131 20.91 -10.78 7.95
CA LYS A 131 20.65 -11.79 6.92
C LYS A 131 20.92 -11.31 5.50
N LYS A 132 21.64 -10.20 5.29
CA LYS A 132 21.80 -9.55 3.98
C LYS A 132 22.33 -10.47 2.88
N LYS A 133 23.17 -11.44 3.22
CA LYS A 133 23.75 -12.41 2.26
C LYS A 133 22.93 -13.70 2.13
N SER A 134 21.93 -13.91 2.97
CA SER A 134 21.11 -15.14 2.93
C SER A 134 20.13 -15.09 1.75
N PRO A 135 19.83 -16.25 1.12
CA PRO A 135 18.74 -16.31 0.13
C PRO A 135 17.41 -15.92 0.78
N ALA A 136 16.67 -15.02 0.14
CA ALA A 136 15.43 -14.47 0.72
C ALA A 136 14.33 -15.54 0.92
N GLY A 137 14.37 -16.64 0.15
CA GLY A 137 13.48 -17.78 0.32
C GLY A 137 13.61 -18.51 1.64
N THR A 138 14.76 -18.36 2.36
CA THR A 138 14.99 -18.98 3.67
C THR A 138 14.40 -18.20 4.83
N LEU A 139 13.86 -17.02 4.58
CA LEU A 139 13.28 -16.14 5.57
C LEU A 139 11.91 -16.64 6.05
N SER A 140 11.55 -16.26 7.30
CA SER A 140 10.17 -16.43 7.80
C SER A 140 9.19 -15.54 7.00
N GLY A 141 7.88 -15.82 7.09
CA GLY A 141 6.85 -15.03 6.42
C GLY A 141 6.93 -13.54 6.77
N GLY A 142 7.12 -13.22 8.06
CA GLY A 142 7.27 -11.84 8.51
C GLY A 142 8.54 -11.17 7.99
N GLN A 143 9.66 -11.89 7.96
CA GLN A 143 10.92 -11.37 7.40
C GLN A 143 10.80 -11.14 5.88
N ARG A 144 10.10 -12.02 5.14
CA ARG A 144 9.80 -11.79 3.72
C ARG A 144 8.97 -10.52 3.52
N GLN A 145 7.99 -10.29 4.39
CA GLN A 145 7.20 -9.06 4.35
C GLN A 145 8.07 -7.82 4.62
N MET A 146 8.99 -7.89 5.59
CA MET A 146 9.95 -6.79 5.84
C MET A 146 10.84 -6.52 4.62
N VAL A 147 11.28 -7.56 3.88
CA VAL A 147 12.03 -7.38 2.62
C VAL A 147 11.19 -6.66 1.57
N ALA A 148 9.91 -7.03 1.42
CA ALA A 148 9.01 -6.38 0.46
C ALA A 148 8.79 -4.90 0.79
N ILE A 149 8.56 -4.58 2.07
CA ILE A 149 8.45 -3.20 2.56
C ILE A 149 9.76 -2.45 2.31
N GLY A 150 10.89 -3.04 2.71
CA GLY A 150 12.21 -2.47 2.49
C GLY A 150 12.49 -2.18 1.00
N ARG A 151 12.15 -3.12 0.11
CA ARG A 151 12.29 -2.93 -1.34
C ARG A 151 11.46 -1.75 -1.85
N ALA A 152 10.24 -1.59 -1.37
CA ALA A 152 9.41 -0.44 -1.73
C ALA A 152 9.99 0.88 -1.22
N LEU A 153 10.57 0.90 -0.02
CA LEU A 153 11.24 2.07 0.57
C LEU A 153 12.49 2.50 -0.19
N MET A 154 13.15 1.59 -0.91
CA MET A 154 14.34 1.92 -1.72
C MET A 154 14.06 2.94 -2.82
N THR A 155 12.81 3.13 -3.23
CA THR A 155 12.41 4.18 -4.19
C THR A 155 12.30 5.56 -3.55
N LYS A 156 12.38 5.69 -2.21
CA LYS A 156 12.03 6.90 -1.43
C LYS A 156 10.64 7.44 -1.81
N PRO A 157 9.58 6.65 -1.63
CA PRO A 157 8.27 6.99 -2.15
C PRO A 157 7.61 8.12 -1.37
N ALA A 158 6.87 9.00 -2.06
CA ALA A 158 5.96 9.97 -1.44
C ALA A 158 4.67 9.30 -0.95
N CYS A 159 4.28 8.18 -1.58
CA CYS A 159 3.13 7.39 -1.16
C CYS A 159 3.43 5.88 -1.26
N LEU A 160 3.08 5.15 -0.20
CA LEU A 160 3.14 3.68 -0.12
C LEU A 160 1.73 3.11 -0.07
N ILE A 161 1.46 2.12 -0.91
CA ILE A 161 0.24 1.30 -0.87
C ILE A 161 0.61 -0.06 -0.29
N PHE A 162 -0.15 -0.53 0.68
CA PHE A 162 -0.01 -1.85 1.30
C PHE A 162 -1.24 -2.70 1.01
N ASP A 163 -1.05 -3.89 0.42
CA ASP A 163 -2.13 -4.84 0.14
C ASP A 163 -2.11 -5.98 1.15
N GLU A 164 -3.09 -5.97 2.07
CA GLU A 164 -3.35 -7.04 3.05
C GLU A 164 -2.08 -7.62 3.69
N ILE A 165 -1.23 -6.73 4.22
CA ILE A 165 0.10 -7.09 4.75
C ILE A 165 0.06 -7.98 5.99
N SER A 166 -1.09 -8.11 6.61
CA SER A 166 -1.30 -8.88 7.83
C SER A 166 -1.64 -10.36 7.57
N LEU A 167 -2.00 -10.70 6.34
CA LEU A 167 -2.52 -12.04 6.02
C LEU A 167 -1.47 -13.13 6.23
N GLY A 168 -1.84 -14.17 6.99
CA GLY A 168 -1.01 -15.35 7.23
C GLY A 168 0.18 -15.13 8.16
N LEU A 169 0.27 -14.00 8.86
CA LEU A 169 1.33 -13.68 9.80
C LEU A 169 0.89 -13.89 11.25
N ALA A 170 1.84 -14.22 12.11
CA ALA A 170 1.59 -14.32 13.55
C ALA A 170 1.28 -12.94 14.17
N PRO A 171 0.41 -12.85 15.20
CA PRO A 171 -0.03 -11.59 15.79
C PRO A 171 1.11 -10.66 16.24
N ALA A 172 2.19 -11.22 16.81
CA ALA A 172 3.35 -10.44 17.23
C ALA A 172 4.08 -9.79 16.04
N VAL A 173 4.20 -10.51 14.93
CA VAL A 173 4.82 -10.00 13.68
C VAL A 173 3.97 -8.90 13.07
N ILE A 174 2.66 -9.08 13.05
CA ILE A 174 1.72 -8.06 12.55
C ILE A 174 1.88 -6.77 13.36
N LYS A 175 1.90 -6.87 14.69
CA LYS A 175 2.09 -5.71 15.57
C LYS A 175 3.41 -4.98 15.28
N ASP A 176 4.49 -5.70 15.03
CA ASP A 176 5.79 -5.10 14.69
C ASP A 176 5.74 -4.40 13.34
N ILE A 177 5.18 -5.03 12.31
CA ILE A 177 5.03 -4.44 10.96
C ILE A 177 4.20 -3.14 11.03
N TYR A 178 3.05 -3.13 11.72
CA TYR A 178 2.23 -1.91 11.86
C TYR A 178 2.96 -0.80 12.60
N ARG A 179 3.73 -1.14 13.64
CA ARG A 179 4.60 -0.17 14.32
C ARG A 179 5.60 0.47 13.35
N ARG A 180 6.22 -0.35 12.47
CA ARG A 180 7.16 0.16 11.45
C ARG A 180 6.46 1.01 10.39
N ILE A 181 5.25 0.69 10.00
CA ILE A 181 4.45 1.51 9.07
C ILE A 181 4.19 2.90 9.66
N ILE A 182 3.80 2.97 10.92
CA ILE A 182 3.59 4.25 11.62
C ILE A 182 4.92 5.01 11.75
N GLU A 183 6.03 4.32 12.04
CA GLU A 183 7.37 4.91 12.09
C GLU A 183 7.80 5.49 10.73
N ILE A 184 7.57 4.78 9.62
CA ILE A 184 7.84 5.24 8.26
C ILE A 184 7.06 6.54 7.97
N ASN A 185 5.78 6.56 8.27
CA ASN A 185 4.94 7.75 8.08
C ASN A 185 5.44 8.93 8.91
N ALA A 186 5.67 8.73 10.21
CA ALA A 186 6.09 9.79 11.13
C ALA A 186 7.48 10.36 10.79
N THR A 187 8.43 9.49 10.35
CA THR A 187 9.82 9.90 10.11
C THR A 187 10.03 10.53 8.74
N HIS A 188 9.32 10.04 7.73
CA HIS A 188 9.54 10.44 6.33
C HIS A 188 8.38 11.23 5.73
N HIS A 189 7.31 11.49 6.49
CA HIS A 189 6.06 12.07 6.00
C HIS A 189 5.50 11.35 4.78
N THR A 190 5.85 10.05 4.62
CA THR A 190 5.33 9.22 3.53
C THR A 190 3.85 8.99 3.72
N SER A 191 3.04 9.36 2.75
CA SER A 191 1.59 9.08 2.76
C SER A 191 1.36 7.58 2.58
N ILE A 192 0.34 7.03 3.22
CA ILE A 192 0.13 5.58 3.24
C ILE A 192 -1.32 5.24 2.93
N LEU A 193 -1.53 4.32 2.00
CA LEU A 193 -2.80 3.65 1.75
C LEU A 193 -2.73 2.21 2.26
N LEU A 194 -3.52 1.89 3.28
CA LEU A 194 -3.64 0.53 3.82
C LEU A 194 -4.88 -0.15 3.23
N ILE A 195 -4.69 -1.23 2.50
CA ILE A 195 -5.80 -2.10 2.08
C ILE A 195 -5.86 -3.26 3.07
N GLU A 196 -6.98 -3.40 3.77
CA GLU A 196 -7.11 -4.40 4.85
C GLU A 196 -8.50 -5.01 4.93
N GLN A 197 -8.56 -6.22 5.46
CA GLN A 197 -9.80 -6.89 5.83
C GLN A 197 -10.13 -6.68 7.32
N ASP A 198 -9.11 -6.61 8.19
CA ASP A 198 -9.27 -6.35 9.62
C ASP A 198 -9.54 -4.85 9.85
N THR A 199 -10.83 -4.52 9.98
CA THR A 199 -11.30 -3.14 10.18
C THR A 199 -10.75 -2.50 11.44
N GLN A 200 -10.68 -3.25 12.56
CA GLN A 200 -10.19 -2.69 13.83
C GLN A 200 -8.73 -2.29 13.74
N ARG A 201 -7.91 -3.11 13.07
CA ARG A 201 -6.49 -2.84 12.89
C ARG A 201 -6.26 -1.69 11.95
N ALA A 202 -6.99 -1.67 10.83
CA ALA A 202 -6.91 -0.60 9.84
C ALA A 202 -7.24 0.76 10.45
N LEU A 203 -8.38 0.86 11.17
CA LEU A 203 -8.82 2.10 11.83
C LEU A 203 -7.85 2.59 12.92
N LYS A 204 -7.23 1.66 13.67
CA LYS A 204 -6.22 2.06 14.68
C LYS A 204 -4.96 2.64 14.07
N ALA A 205 -4.65 2.31 12.82
CA ALA A 205 -3.43 2.73 12.15
C ALA A 205 -3.64 3.94 11.23
N SER A 206 -4.87 4.31 10.91
CA SER A 206 -5.20 5.37 9.94
C SER A 206 -5.98 6.52 10.55
N GLU A 207 -5.82 7.73 10.00
CA GLU A 207 -6.61 8.91 10.40
C GLU A 207 -7.99 8.94 9.74
N SER A 208 -8.10 8.38 8.53
CA SER A 208 -9.36 8.29 7.79
C SER A 208 -9.49 6.94 7.09
N PHE A 209 -10.71 6.59 6.76
CA PHE A 209 -11.04 5.30 6.16
C PHE A 209 -12.07 5.40 5.06
N TYR A 210 -12.08 4.39 4.21
CA TYR A 210 -13.10 4.11 3.19
C TYR A 210 -13.55 2.67 3.32
N VAL A 211 -14.86 2.42 3.27
CA VAL A 211 -15.44 1.06 3.24
C VAL A 211 -15.83 0.73 1.81
N MET A 212 -15.30 -0.37 1.29
CA MET A 212 -15.70 -0.91 0.00
C MET A 212 -16.64 -2.09 0.15
N PHE A 213 -17.73 -2.05 -0.60
CA PHE A 213 -18.69 -3.15 -0.72
C PHE A 213 -19.13 -3.29 -2.18
N LYS A 214 -19.02 -4.50 -2.74
CA LYS A 214 -19.43 -4.82 -4.12
C LYS A 214 -18.96 -3.80 -5.18
N GLY A 215 -17.68 -3.45 -5.14
CA GLY A 215 -17.07 -2.54 -6.13
C GLY A 215 -17.36 -1.06 -5.92
N ARG A 216 -17.99 -0.66 -4.82
CA ARG A 216 -18.31 0.74 -4.50
C ARG A 216 -17.71 1.16 -3.17
N VAL A 217 -17.33 2.41 -3.05
CA VAL A 217 -17.10 3.05 -1.75
C VAL A 217 -18.47 3.42 -1.18
N VAL A 218 -18.85 2.80 -0.05
CA VAL A 218 -20.17 2.96 0.56
C VAL A 218 -20.17 3.79 1.83
N MET A 219 -18.99 3.97 2.46
CA MET A 219 -18.82 4.79 3.65
C MET A 219 -17.40 5.35 3.68
N SER A 220 -17.23 6.55 4.23
CA SER A 220 -15.91 7.14 4.52
C SER A 220 -16.01 8.08 5.71
N GLY A 221 -14.90 8.31 6.38
CA GLY A 221 -14.87 9.22 7.53
C GLY A 221 -13.52 9.24 8.23
N LYS A 222 -13.47 9.93 9.37
CA LYS A 222 -12.32 9.88 10.26
C LYS A 222 -12.37 8.63 11.12
N SER A 223 -11.24 7.96 11.27
CA SER A 223 -11.14 6.72 12.05
C SER A 223 -11.51 6.91 13.54
N SER A 224 -11.28 8.10 14.08
CA SER A 224 -11.60 8.44 15.47
C SER A 224 -13.09 8.72 15.73
N GLU A 225 -13.88 8.95 14.69
CA GLU A 225 -15.28 9.39 14.78
C GLU A 225 -16.26 8.31 14.27
N VAL A 226 -15.76 7.11 13.89
CA VAL A 226 -16.57 6.06 13.30
C VAL A 226 -17.52 5.42 14.31
N ASP A 227 -18.80 5.33 13.96
CA ASP A 227 -19.77 4.52 14.69
C ASP A 227 -19.57 3.03 14.33
N PRO A 228 -19.31 2.14 15.33
CA PRO A 228 -19.09 0.73 15.08
C PRO A 228 -20.29 0.01 14.42
N GLU A 229 -21.54 0.42 14.74
CA GLU A 229 -22.75 -0.19 14.16
C GLU A 229 -22.95 0.26 12.70
N GLU A 230 -22.71 1.54 12.40
CA GLU A 230 -22.76 2.04 11.03
C GLU A 230 -21.66 1.40 10.17
N LEU A 231 -20.44 1.29 10.71
CA LEU A 231 -19.35 0.59 10.05
C LEU A 231 -19.69 -0.85 9.73
N LYS A 232 -20.29 -1.57 10.69
CA LYS A 232 -20.71 -2.96 10.52
C LYS A 232 -21.77 -3.08 9.41
N LYS A 233 -22.76 -2.20 9.40
CA LYS A 233 -23.79 -2.16 8.34
C LYS A 233 -23.16 -1.92 6.96
N ALA A 234 -22.29 -0.92 6.84
CA ALA A 234 -21.59 -0.61 5.60
C ALA A 234 -20.69 -1.77 5.14
N TYR A 235 -20.00 -2.43 6.09
CA TYR A 235 -19.07 -3.52 5.80
C TYR A 235 -19.78 -4.77 5.26
N PHE A 236 -20.97 -5.10 5.77
CA PHE A 236 -21.78 -6.25 5.36
C PHE A 236 -22.87 -5.91 4.32
N GLY A 237 -23.10 -4.63 4.02
CA GLY A 237 -24.12 -4.18 3.08
C GLY A 237 -25.55 -4.35 3.60
N MET A 238 -25.73 -4.13 4.89
CA MET A 238 -27.03 -4.21 5.60
C MET A 238 -27.68 -2.84 5.74
#